data_f55271e0fa7de4d3e637e9c4c4a9e186
#
_entry.id   f55271e0fa7de4d3e637e9c4c4a9e186
#
_cell.length_a   1.000
_cell.length_b   1.000
_cell.length_c   1.000
_cell.angle_alpha   90.00
_cell.angle_beta   90.00
_cell.angle_gamma   90.00
#
_symmetry.space_group_name_H-M   'P 1'
#
loop_
_entity.id
_entity.type
_entity.pdbx_description
1 polymer ?
#
loop_
_entity_poly.entity_id
_entity_poly.type
_entity_poly.pdbx_seq_one_letter_code
_entity_poly.pdbx_strand_id
1 'polypeptide(L)'
;AVLAAGPALAAQPAVARETQATPSPTPAVEVLAPGNAPLEQLRLSPPVGTSQRSSMTVTFAVQQSGVSSASVKPPPTKATVVTTLQAMTPEGNLQINFSYPKFEILKGGDATTSQRRRIQQAFSGLTGLSGQLTLTPQGVLVDSTLNIPPNLDSSVSSLVTQLGDQLRTLAIPFPDAPVGVGARWRATTALGLNGIQANQVYEYTLKKRTGSKVVLGVRGTQTAGQQTVELPNVAPGVQLQVQSYKTTFRGENTVDLTSLLPVAGEVRSSGDQAFRIQSGSNSGTLKQHLTVHLVVKPATG
;
A
#
# COMPACT_ATOMS: atom_id res chain seq x y z
N ALA A 1 5.51 28.46 -10.09
CA ALA A 1 6.79 29.19 -10.06
C ALA A 1 7.12 29.57 -8.63
N VAL A 2 8.43 29.48 -8.33
CA VAL A 2 9.13 30.00 -7.16
C VAL A 2 9.14 29.10 -5.94
N LEU A 3 10.14 28.23 -5.88
CA LEU A 3 10.81 27.83 -4.66
C LEU A 3 12.00 28.77 -4.47
N ALA A 4 11.93 29.64 -3.45
CA ALA A 4 13.07 30.42 -3.00
C ALA A 4 13.74 29.71 -1.81
N ALA A 5 15.05 29.63 -1.88
CA ALA A 5 15.92 29.08 -0.85
C ALA A 5 15.90 29.95 0.41
N GLY A 6 15.85 29.33 1.58
CA GLY A 6 16.08 29.94 2.88
C GLY A 6 17.18 29.19 3.63
N PRO A 7 17.82 29.79 4.63
CA PRO A 7 19.20 29.52 5.03
C PRO A 7 19.38 28.24 5.86
N ALA A 8 20.60 27.69 5.76
CA ALA A 8 21.08 26.53 6.48
C ALA A 8 20.97 26.71 8.00
N LEU A 9 20.25 25.82 8.68
CA LEU A 9 20.36 25.58 10.12
C LEU A 9 21.23 24.34 10.34
N ALA A 10 22.17 24.51 11.25
CA ALA A 10 23.17 23.53 11.62
C ALA A 10 22.57 22.16 11.97
N ALA A 11 23.15 21.11 11.40
CA ALA A 11 22.81 19.73 11.66
C ALA A 11 23.14 19.34 13.10
N GLN A 12 22.12 19.04 13.90
CA GLN A 12 22.27 18.22 15.09
C GLN A 12 22.23 16.75 14.68
N PRO A 13 23.02 15.86 15.34
CA PRO A 13 23.02 14.45 15.01
C PRO A 13 21.62 13.86 15.29
N ALA A 14 20.97 13.36 14.26
CA ALA A 14 19.72 12.66 14.38
C ALA A 14 19.94 11.34 15.14
N VAL A 15 19.50 11.31 16.39
CA VAL A 15 19.26 10.07 17.11
C VAL A 15 18.19 9.32 16.30
N ALA A 16 18.51 8.10 15.86
CA ALA A 16 17.56 7.22 15.21
C ALA A 16 16.32 7.07 16.11
N ARG A 17 15.23 7.75 15.77
CA ARG A 17 13.94 7.50 16.38
C ARG A 17 13.46 6.18 15.82
N GLU A 18 13.50 5.13 16.62
CA GLU A 18 12.67 3.97 16.42
C GLU A 18 11.23 4.47 16.30
N THR A 19 10.68 4.38 15.10
CA THR A 19 9.28 4.71 14.86
C THR A 19 8.48 3.59 15.52
N GLN A 20 7.92 3.85 16.70
CA GLN A 20 7.01 2.93 17.35
C GLN A 20 5.89 2.61 16.36
N ALA A 21 5.79 1.35 16.00
CA ALA A 21 4.72 0.85 15.14
C ALA A 21 3.37 1.11 15.83
N THR A 22 2.55 1.97 15.24
CA THR A 22 1.16 2.09 15.66
C THR A 22 0.45 0.80 15.28
N PRO A 23 -0.18 0.08 16.22
CA PRO A 23 -0.89 -1.15 15.91
C PRO A 23 -1.87 -0.91 14.75
N SER A 24 -1.79 -1.72 13.71
CA SER A 24 -2.76 -1.64 12.61
C SER A 24 -4.12 -2.12 13.13
N PRO A 25 -5.22 -1.39 12.88
CA PRO A 25 -6.52 -1.86 13.28
C PRO A 25 -6.81 -3.20 12.61
N THR A 26 -7.18 -4.20 13.42
CA THR A 26 -7.55 -5.53 12.93
C THR A 26 -8.80 -5.40 12.05
N PRO A 27 -8.78 -5.92 10.81
CA PRO A 27 -9.96 -5.89 9.96
C PRO A 27 -11.08 -6.77 10.54
N ALA A 28 -12.30 -6.25 10.54
CA ALA A 28 -13.48 -7.06 10.80
C ALA A 28 -13.80 -7.88 9.53
N VAL A 29 -13.83 -9.21 9.65
CA VAL A 29 -14.11 -10.13 8.54
C VAL A 29 -15.48 -10.79 8.74
N GLU A 30 -16.35 -10.65 7.75
CA GLU A 30 -17.72 -11.18 7.74
C GLU A 30 -17.92 -12.07 6.51
N VAL A 31 -18.40 -13.31 6.71
CA VAL A 31 -18.77 -14.20 5.60
C VAL A 31 -20.16 -13.82 5.12
N LEU A 32 -20.27 -13.40 3.86
CA LEU A 32 -21.53 -13.05 3.21
C LEU A 32 -22.21 -14.27 2.55
N ALA A 33 -21.39 -15.22 2.08
CA ALA A 33 -21.84 -16.49 1.52
C ALA A 33 -20.72 -17.52 1.66
N PRO A 34 -20.98 -18.74 2.17
CA PRO A 34 -19.95 -19.74 2.41
C PRO A 34 -19.43 -20.42 1.13
N GLY A 35 -20.14 -20.27 0.00
CA GLY A 35 -19.80 -20.96 -1.24
C GLY A 35 -20.29 -22.41 -1.29
N ASN A 36 -19.77 -23.17 -2.26
CA ASN A 36 -20.17 -24.55 -2.52
C ASN A 36 -19.21 -25.52 -1.79
N ALA A 37 -19.73 -26.67 -1.37
CA ALA A 37 -18.91 -27.76 -0.82
C ALA A 37 -17.89 -28.27 -1.87
N PRO A 38 -16.71 -28.76 -1.43
CA PRO A 38 -16.28 -28.86 -0.03
C PRO A 38 -15.92 -27.51 0.58
N LEU A 39 -16.29 -27.31 1.85
CA LEU A 39 -15.91 -26.13 2.62
C LEU A 39 -14.62 -26.43 3.38
N GLU A 40 -13.62 -25.59 3.23
CA GLU A 40 -12.33 -25.74 3.88
C GLU A 40 -11.81 -24.38 4.37
N GLN A 41 -11.01 -24.39 5.42
CA GLN A 41 -10.40 -23.17 5.93
C GLN A 41 -9.35 -22.63 4.94
N LEU A 42 -9.30 -21.29 4.82
CA LEU A 42 -8.24 -20.60 4.13
C LEU A 42 -7.22 -20.12 5.18
N ARG A 43 -6.04 -20.75 5.20
CA ARG A 43 -4.96 -20.42 6.13
C ARG A 43 -3.62 -20.43 5.41
N LEU A 44 -2.83 -19.40 5.65
CA LEU A 44 -1.43 -19.38 5.24
C LEU A 44 -0.66 -20.41 6.08
N SER A 45 0.02 -21.31 5.43
CA SER A 45 0.80 -22.40 6.07
C SER A 45 2.13 -22.66 5.34
N PRO A 46 2.93 -21.63 5.04
CA PRO A 46 4.23 -21.84 4.43
C PRO A 46 5.17 -22.54 5.40
N PRO A 47 6.04 -23.46 4.94
CA PRO A 47 7.14 -24.00 5.75
C PRO A 47 8.08 -22.87 6.20
N VAL A 48 8.65 -23.00 7.42
CA VAL A 48 9.71 -22.08 7.88
C VAL A 48 10.88 -22.13 6.91
N GLY A 49 11.50 -21.00 6.60
CA GLY A 49 12.53 -20.86 5.58
C GLY A 49 11.99 -20.65 4.16
N THR A 50 10.66 -20.73 3.93
CA THR A 50 10.08 -20.38 2.63
C THR A 50 10.51 -18.98 2.24
N SER A 51 11.09 -18.87 1.04
CA SER A 51 11.46 -17.58 0.43
C SER A 51 10.70 -17.40 -0.89
N GLN A 52 10.16 -16.21 -1.07
CA GLN A 52 9.41 -15.84 -2.27
C GLN A 52 10.01 -14.57 -2.86
N ARG A 53 10.19 -14.56 -4.18
CA ARG A 53 10.62 -13.40 -4.94
C ARG A 53 9.51 -12.97 -5.90
N SER A 54 9.05 -11.73 -5.75
CA SER A 54 7.96 -11.18 -6.53
C SER A 54 8.36 -9.85 -7.17
N SER A 55 7.78 -9.53 -8.31
CA SER A 55 7.85 -8.20 -8.91
C SER A 55 6.51 -7.51 -8.79
N MET A 56 6.53 -6.25 -8.37
CA MET A 56 5.37 -5.38 -8.26
C MET A 56 5.55 -4.21 -9.21
N THR A 57 4.62 -4.05 -10.15
CA THR A 57 4.62 -2.91 -11.08
C THR A 57 3.45 -2.01 -10.74
N VAL A 58 3.74 -0.74 -10.48
CA VAL A 58 2.74 0.29 -10.18
C VAL A 58 2.75 1.32 -11.30
N THR A 59 1.57 1.60 -11.82
CA THR A 59 1.30 2.72 -12.72
C THR A 59 0.25 3.60 -12.09
N PHE A 60 0.44 4.89 -12.08
CA PHE A 60 -0.59 5.81 -11.59
C PHE A 60 -0.72 7.05 -12.47
N ALA A 61 -1.89 7.69 -12.43
CA ALA A 61 -2.13 8.98 -13.05
C ALA A 61 -2.98 9.83 -12.11
N VAL A 62 -2.67 11.11 -12.08
CA VAL A 62 -3.39 12.11 -11.30
C VAL A 62 -3.86 13.22 -12.22
N GLN A 63 -5.13 13.56 -12.15
CA GLN A 63 -5.71 14.74 -12.77
C GLN A 63 -6.18 15.68 -11.67
N GLN A 64 -5.77 16.93 -11.74
CA GLN A 64 -6.12 17.95 -10.74
C GLN A 64 -6.85 19.11 -11.43
N SER A 65 -7.79 19.71 -10.70
CA SER A 65 -8.52 20.90 -11.12
C SER A 65 -8.90 21.77 -9.91
N GLY A 66 -9.26 23.02 -10.16
CA GLY A 66 -9.61 24.01 -9.14
C GLY A 66 -8.47 24.99 -8.89
N VAL A 67 -7.97 25.09 -7.64
CA VAL A 67 -6.86 26.02 -7.29
C VAL A 67 -5.58 25.77 -8.08
N SER A 68 -5.41 24.57 -8.58
CA SER A 68 -4.39 24.24 -9.58
C SER A 68 -4.96 23.25 -10.58
N SER A 69 -4.46 23.31 -11.83
CA SER A 69 -4.81 22.34 -12.87
C SER A 69 -3.54 21.65 -13.34
N ALA A 70 -3.53 20.33 -13.24
CA ALA A 70 -2.42 19.50 -13.68
C ALA A 70 -2.93 18.13 -14.10
N SER A 71 -2.27 17.55 -15.11
CA SER A 71 -2.41 16.14 -15.44
C SER A 71 -1.00 15.54 -15.39
N VAL A 72 -0.80 14.54 -14.54
CA VAL A 72 0.52 13.94 -14.30
C VAL A 72 0.39 12.44 -14.44
N LYS A 73 1.19 11.87 -15.32
CA LYS A 73 1.36 10.41 -15.48
C LYS A 73 2.84 10.08 -15.31
N PRO A 74 3.28 9.79 -14.11
CA PRO A 74 4.66 9.38 -13.88
C PRO A 74 5.00 8.09 -14.62
N PRO A 75 6.27 7.83 -14.89
CA PRO A 75 6.67 6.56 -15.46
C PRO A 75 6.32 5.41 -14.52
N PRO A 76 5.91 4.23 -15.04
CA PRO A 76 5.63 3.09 -14.20
C PRO A 76 6.87 2.68 -13.41
N THR A 77 6.66 2.29 -12.16
CA THR A 77 7.72 1.83 -11.26
C THR A 77 7.58 0.34 -11.03
N LYS A 78 8.68 -0.40 -11.15
CA LYS A 78 8.75 -1.82 -10.83
C LYS A 78 9.68 -2.03 -9.65
N ALA A 79 9.19 -2.66 -8.61
CA ALA A 79 9.95 -3.10 -7.45
C ALA A 79 10.08 -4.62 -7.45
N THR A 80 11.27 -5.14 -7.13
CA THR A 80 11.44 -6.54 -6.75
C THR A 80 11.37 -6.61 -5.24
N VAL A 81 10.55 -7.50 -4.72
CA VAL A 81 10.45 -7.79 -3.28
C VAL A 81 10.85 -9.24 -3.03
N VAL A 82 11.65 -9.45 -2.01
CA VAL A 82 11.99 -10.77 -1.47
C VAL A 82 11.40 -10.86 -0.08
N THR A 83 10.64 -11.91 0.17
CA THR A 83 10.08 -12.22 1.49
C THR A 83 10.57 -13.59 1.95
N THR A 84 10.86 -13.73 3.24
CA THR A 84 11.31 -15.01 3.82
C THR A 84 10.64 -15.23 5.16
N LEU A 85 10.00 -16.38 5.35
CA LEU A 85 9.45 -16.78 6.65
C LEU A 85 10.60 -17.15 7.59
N GLN A 86 10.83 -16.36 8.61
CA GLN A 86 11.89 -16.57 9.58
C GLN A 86 11.47 -17.56 10.69
N ALA A 87 10.27 -17.36 11.21
CA ALA A 87 9.75 -18.15 12.31
C ALA A 87 8.23 -18.12 12.34
N MET A 88 7.64 -18.96 13.14
CA MET A 88 6.25 -18.88 13.58
C MET A 88 6.23 -18.66 15.09
N THR A 89 5.36 -17.75 15.55
CA THR A 89 5.18 -17.55 16.99
C THR A 89 4.43 -18.74 17.62
N PRO A 90 4.42 -18.88 18.96
CA PRO A 90 3.62 -19.91 19.64
C PRO A 90 2.12 -19.86 19.29
N GLU A 91 1.59 -18.67 18.97
CA GLU A 91 0.20 -18.44 18.54
C GLU A 91 -0.02 -18.78 17.05
N GLY A 92 1.04 -19.20 16.34
CA GLY A 92 1.00 -19.57 14.93
C GLY A 92 1.15 -18.38 13.95
N ASN A 93 1.48 -17.17 14.43
CA ASN A 93 1.69 -16.02 13.56
C ASN A 93 3.00 -16.16 12.77
N LEU A 94 2.98 -15.72 11.53
CA LEU A 94 4.08 -15.80 10.57
C LEU A 94 4.98 -14.56 10.71
N GLN A 95 6.23 -14.75 11.12
CA GLN A 95 7.25 -13.69 11.16
C GLN A 95 8.02 -13.67 9.85
N ILE A 96 7.79 -12.66 9.02
CA ILE A 96 8.27 -12.57 7.65
C ILE A 96 9.24 -11.40 7.54
N ASN A 97 10.47 -11.67 7.12
CA ASN A 97 11.39 -10.62 6.67
C ASN A 97 11.09 -10.29 5.22
N PHE A 98 11.18 -9.01 4.89
CA PHE A 98 11.11 -8.55 3.50
C PHE A 98 12.26 -7.61 3.17
N SER A 99 12.60 -7.54 1.89
CA SER A 99 13.56 -6.58 1.36
C SER A 99 13.22 -6.20 -0.08
N TYR A 100 13.66 -5.02 -0.48
CA TYR A 100 13.54 -4.50 -1.83
C TYR A 100 14.94 -4.41 -2.48
N PRO A 101 15.44 -5.48 -3.10
CA PRO A 101 16.76 -5.49 -3.71
C PRO A 101 16.85 -4.63 -4.98
N LYS A 102 15.72 -4.28 -5.60
CA LYS A 102 15.74 -3.56 -6.87
C LYS A 102 14.49 -2.71 -7.07
N PHE A 103 14.71 -1.48 -7.57
CA PHE A 103 13.71 -0.60 -8.14
C PHE A 103 14.08 -0.21 -9.57
N GLU A 104 13.12 -0.23 -10.47
CA GLU A 104 13.27 0.10 -11.88
C GLU A 104 12.20 1.11 -12.30
N ILE A 105 12.61 2.18 -12.97
CA ILE A 105 11.70 3.14 -13.59
C ILE A 105 11.52 2.73 -15.06
N LEU A 106 10.33 2.26 -15.39
CA LEU A 106 10.02 1.75 -16.72
C LEU A 106 9.79 2.87 -17.74
N LYS A 107 9.80 2.53 -19.01
CA LYS A 107 9.38 3.46 -20.08
C LYS A 107 7.87 3.70 -19.97
N GLY A 108 7.43 4.92 -20.25
CA GLY A 108 6.02 5.34 -20.21
C GLY A 108 5.80 6.60 -19.39
N GLY A 109 4.54 7.03 -19.30
CA GLY A 109 4.17 8.31 -18.66
C GLY A 109 4.64 9.52 -19.44
N ASP A 110 4.51 10.70 -18.82
CA ASP A 110 4.81 12.00 -19.43
C ASP A 110 6.24 12.50 -19.10
N ALA A 111 7.02 11.71 -18.36
CA ALA A 111 8.35 12.11 -17.91
C ALA A 111 9.38 12.10 -19.06
N THR A 112 10.14 13.17 -19.20
CA THR A 112 11.29 13.26 -20.08
C THR A 112 12.39 12.29 -19.64
N THR A 113 13.37 12.04 -20.50
CA THR A 113 14.52 11.19 -20.17
C THR A 113 15.29 11.70 -18.95
N SER A 114 15.46 13.03 -18.83
CA SER A 114 16.14 13.65 -17.69
C SER A 114 15.35 13.48 -16.39
N GLN A 115 14.03 13.66 -16.44
CA GLN A 115 13.13 13.44 -15.28
C GLN A 115 13.15 11.97 -14.85
N ARG A 116 13.07 11.02 -15.78
CA ARG A 116 13.17 9.58 -15.46
C ARG A 116 14.47 9.25 -14.78
N ARG A 117 15.59 9.82 -15.25
CA ARG A 117 16.90 9.59 -14.61
C ARG A 117 16.94 10.10 -13.18
N ARG A 118 16.39 11.29 -12.91
CA ARG A 118 16.28 11.84 -11.53
C ARG A 118 15.40 10.96 -10.64
N ILE A 119 14.25 10.49 -11.15
CA ILE A 119 13.38 9.57 -10.44
C ILE A 119 14.12 8.26 -10.14
N GLN A 120 14.82 7.69 -11.12
CA GLN A 120 15.62 6.48 -10.93
C GLN A 120 16.70 6.66 -9.86
N GLN A 121 17.37 7.82 -9.83
CA GLN A 121 18.37 8.14 -8.79
C GLN A 121 17.73 8.22 -7.41
N ALA A 122 16.57 8.86 -7.27
CA ALA A 122 15.84 8.91 -6.01
C ALA A 122 15.43 7.50 -5.54
N PHE A 123 14.90 6.66 -6.44
CA PHE A 123 14.51 5.29 -6.11
C PHE A 123 15.70 4.36 -5.85
N SER A 124 16.90 4.67 -6.38
CA SER A 124 18.09 3.88 -6.05
C SER A 124 18.48 3.98 -4.58
N GLY A 125 18.17 5.08 -3.92
CA GLY A 125 18.33 5.23 -2.48
C GLY A 125 17.43 4.30 -1.65
N LEU A 126 16.35 3.78 -2.22
CA LEU A 126 15.46 2.80 -1.57
C LEU A 126 15.96 1.35 -1.73
N THR A 127 17.00 1.12 -2.54
CA THR A 127 17.58 -0.21 -2.69
C THR A 127 18.16 -0.67 -1.35
N GLY A 128 17.77 -1.87 -0.90
CA GLY A 128 18.13 -2.38 0.43
C GLY A 128 17.14 -2.03 1.55
N LEU A 129 16.07 -1.25 1.24
CA LEU A 129 14.96 -1.10 2.15
C LEU A 129 14.47 -2.48 2.57
N SER A 130 14.33 -2.71 3.86
CA SER A 130 13.96 -3.99 4.44
C SER A 130 13.09 -3.80 5.67
N GLY A 131 12.55 -4.89 6.19
CA GLY A 131 11.76 -4.86 7.40
C GLY A 131 11.20 -6.22 7.76
N GLN A 132 10.29 -6.22 8.72
CA GLN A 132 9.59 -7.41 9.17
C GLN A 132 8.09 -7.17 9.14
N LEU A 133 7.34 -8.22 8.87
CA LEU A 133 5.88 -8.29 8.96
C LEU A 133 5.52 -9.47 9.85
N THR A 134 4.52 -9.29 10.70
CA THR A 134 3.88 -10.39 11.42
C THR A 134 2.46 -10.54 10.90
N LEU A 135 2.15 -11.67 10.27
CA LEU A 135 0.82 -11.99 9.77
C LEU A 135 0.21 -13.14 10.59
N THR A 136 -1.09 -13.07 10.85
CA THR A 136 -1.80 -14.26 11.32
C THR A 136 -1.91 -15.30 10.19
N PRO A 137 -2.22 -16.59 10.50
CA PRO A 137 -2.54 -17.57 9.45
C PRO A 137 -3.72 -17.16 8.56
N GLN A 138 -4.60 -16.28 9.04
CA GLN A 138 -5.69 -15.68 8.27
C GLN A 138 -5.22 -14.54 7.35
N GLY A 139 -3.91 -14.24 7.31
CA GLY A 139 -3.37 -13.16 6.47
C GLY A 139 -3.63 -11.75 7.01
N VAL A 140 -3.98 -11.61 8.28
CA VAL A 140 -4.14 -10.30 8.93
C VAL A 140 -2.78 -9.79 9.40
N LEU A 141 -2.45 -8.55 9.08
CA LEU A 141 -1.24 -7.90 9.57
C LEU A 141 -1.40 -7.53 11.04
N VAL A 142 -0.54 -8.09 11.90
CA VAL A 142 -0.47 -7.81 13.33
C VAL A 142 0.50 -6.68 13.61
N ASP A 143 1.68 -6.75 13.02
CA ASP A 143 2.77 -5.80 13.23
C ASP A 143 3.64 -5.65 11.99
N SER A 144 4.29 -4.49 11.87
CA SER A 144 5.27 -4.24 10.82
C SER A 144 6.34 -3.28 11.28
N THR A 145 7.60 -3.62 11.01
CA THR A 145 8.75 -2.74 11.20
C THR A 145 9.43 -2.48 9.87
N LEU A 146 9.98 -1.29 9.72
CA LEU A 146 10.68 -0.87 8.52
C LEU A 146 12.08 -0.39 8.88
N ASN A 147 13.09 -1.01 8.29
CA ASN A 147 14.48 -0.61 8.43
C ASN A 147 14.83 0.37 7.30
N ILE A 148 14.92 1.63 7.64
CA ILE A 148 15.18 2.71 6.69
C ILE A 148 16.70 2.88 6.56
N PRO A 149 17.28 2.85 5.34
CA PRO A 149 18.69 3.16 5.15
C PRO A 149 19.06 4.54 5.71
N PRO A 150 20.21 4.69 6.41
CA PRO A 150 20.53 5.89 7.17
C PRO A 150 20.79 7.15 6.33
N ASN A 151 20.98 7.03 5.02
CA ASN A 151 21.36 8.14 4.12
C ASN A 151 20.24 8.50 3.14
N LEU A 152 18.97 8.31 3.51
CA LEU A 152 17.85 8.69 2.66
C LEU A 152 17.64 10.21 2.67
N ASP A 153 17.54 10.78 1.47
CA ASP A 153 17.11 12.16 1.28
C ASP A 153 15.70 12.36 1.88
N SER A 154 15.44 13.50 2.48
CA SER A 154 14.15 13.82 3.10
C SER A 154 12.97 13.71 2.10
N SER A 155 13.21 13.95 0.82
CA SER A 155 12.22 13.77 -0.26
C SER A 155 11.83 12.30 -0.46
N VAL A 156 12.69 11.35 -0.06
CA VAL A 156 12.46 9.91 -0.18
C VAL A 156 11.79 9.34 1.07
N SER A 157 11.91 10.00 2.21
CA SER A 157 11.32 9.57 3.48
C SER A 157 9.78 9.42 3.39
N SER A 158 9.11 10.31 2.68
CA SER A 158 7.66 10.22 2.44
C SER A 158 7.27 9.01 1.56
N LEU A 159 8.13 8.64 0.59
CA LEU A 159 7.94 7.44 -0.21
C LEU A 159 8.08 6.17 0.63
N VAL A 160 8.99 6.15 1.59
CA VAL A 160 9.17 5.03 2.52
C VAL A 160 7.92 4.82 3.38
N THR A 161 7.34 5.89 3.91
CA THR A 161 6.07 5.82 4.66
C THR A 161 4.96 5.27 3.77
N GLN A 162 4.83 5.75 2.52
CA GLN A 162 3.85 5.26 1.58
C GLN A 162 4.06 3.77 1.22
N LEU A 163 5.30 3.32 1.09
CA LEU A 163 5.61 1.90 0.87
C LEU A 163 5.20 1.03 2.07
N GLY A 164 5.42 1.52 3.29
CA GLY A 164 4.94 0.86 4.51
C GLY A 164 3.42 0.71 4.53
N ASP A 165 2.69 1.76 4.17
CA ASP A 165 1.23 1.72 4.08
C ASP A 165 0.74 0.78 2.97
N GLN A 166 1.46 0.72 1.83
CA GLN A 166 1.14 -0.22 0.74
C GLN A 166 1.34 -1.68 1.13
N LEU A 167 2.36 -2.02 1.94
CA LEU A 167 2.55 -3.38 2.44
C LEU A 167 1.34 -3.86 3.25
N ARG A 168 0.70 -2.97 4.00
CA ARG A 168 -0.53 -3.26 4.75
C ARG A 168 -1.69 -3.63 3.83
N THR A 169 -1.74 -3.07 2.62
CA THR A 169 -2.81 -3.36 1.64
C THR A 169 -2.60 -4.66 0.88
N LEU A 170 -1.41 -5.26 0.94
CA LEU A 170 -1.13 -6.57 0.33
C LEU A 170 -1.65 -7.75 1.17
N ALA A 171 -1.92 -7.53 2.45
CA ALA A 171 -2.52 -8.52 3.32
C ALA A 171 -3.95 -8.82 2.87
N ILE A 172 -4.26 -10.10 2.68
CA ILE A 172 -5.60 -10.56 2.28
C ILE A 172 -6.20 -11.28 3.50
N PRO A 173 -7.13 -10.64 4.22
CA PRO A 173 -7.73 -11.27 5.39
C PRO A 173 -8.73 -12.36 4.96
N PHE A 174 -8.43 -13.60 5.36
CA PHE A 174 -9.30 -14.76 5.17
C PHE A 174 -10.32 -14.90 6.30
N PRO A 175 -11.51 -15.46 6.04
CA PRO A 175 -12.48 -15.74 7.08
C PRO A 175 -12.03 -16.87 8.00
N ASP A 176 -12.51 -16.86 9.25
CA ASP A 176 -12.28 -17.94 10.21
C ASP A 176 -13.09 -19.19 9.88
N ALA A 177 -14.31 -19.00 9.39
CA ALA A 177 -15.17 -20.09 8.98
C ALA A 177 -14.65 -20.77 7.69
N PRO A 178 -14.85 -22.10 7.56
CA PRO A 178 -14.60 -22.82 6.31
C PRO A 178 -15.44 -22.26 5.15
N VAL A 179 -14.83 -22.16 3.97
CA VAL A 179 -15.47 -21.62 2.77
C VAL A 179 -15.12 -22.45 1.53
N GLY A 180 -16.01 -22.45 0.56
CA GLY A 180 -15.85 -23.16 -0.72
C GLY A 180 -15.85 -22.22 -1.92
N VAL A 181 -15.68 -22.78 -3.12
CA VAL A 181 -15.73 -21.99 -4.35
C VAL A 181 -17.09 -21.29 -4.48
N GLY A 182 -17.07 -20.02 -4.86
CA GLY A 182 -18.23 -19.14 -4.86
C GLY A 182 -18.45 -18.39 -3.55
N ALA A 183 -17.67 -18.69 -2.49
CA ALA A 183 -17.73 -17.95 -1.23
C ALA A 183 -17.47 -16.46 -1.43
N ARG A 184 -18.14 -15.67 -0.60
CA ARG A 184 -17.92 -14.23 -0.53
C ARG A 184 -17.76 -13.80 0.92
N TRP A 185 -16.80 -12.93 1.18
CA TRP A 185 -16.63 -12.30 2.49
C TRP A 185 -16.23 -10.85 2.34
N ARG A 186 -16.48 -10.10 3.39
CA ARG A 186 -16.16 -8.68 3.51
C ARG A 186 -15.11 -8.49 4.60
N ALA A 187 -14.13 -7.65 4.31
CA ALA A 187 -13.17 -7.16 5.30
C ALA A 187 -13.29 -5.65 5.41
N THR A 188 -13.51 -5.14 6.62
CA THR A 188 -13.65 -3.71 6.91
C THR A 188 -12.53 -3.26 7.83
N THR A 189 -11.84 -2.18 7.47
CA THR A 189 -10.70 -1.64 8.23
C THR A 189 -10.76 -0.12 8.23
N ALA A 190 -10.48 0.49 9.39
CA ALA A 190 -10.18 1.92 9.46
C ALA A 190 -8.70 2.13 9.13
N LEU A 191 -8.38 3.14 8.33
CA LEU A 191 -7.02 3.46 7.88
C LEU A 191 -6.70 4.92 8.12
N GLY A 192 -5.46 5.20 8.54
CA GLY A 192 -4.87 6.53 8.48
C GLY A 192 -4.06 6.67 7.19
N LEU A 193 -4.45 7.57 6.30
CA LEU A 193 -3.79 7.82 5.02
C LEU A 193 -3.33 9.28 4.95
N ASN A 194 -2.05 9.53 5.13
CA ASN A 194 -1.50 10.89 5.09
C ASN A 194 -2.30 11.90 5.94
N GLY A 195 -2.69 11.50 7.17
CA GLY A 195 -3.51 12.30 8.07
C GLY A 195 -5.02 12.25 7.82
N ILE A 196 -5.48 11.56 6.76
CA ILE A 196 -6.90 11.34 6.47
C ILE A 196 -7.33 10.04 7.14
N GLN A 197 -8.37 10.10 8.00
CA GLN A 197 -9.02 8.92 8.53
C GLN A 197 -10.03 8.42 7.51
N ALA A 198 -9.81 7.21 6.99
CA ALA A 198 -10.63 6.60 5.96
C ALA A 198 -11.14 5.22 6.39
N ASN A 199 -12.31 4.85 5.92
CA ASN A 199 -12.84 3.50 6.03
C ASN A 199 -12.61 2.75 4.73
N GLN A 200 -12.05 1.57 4.83
CA GLN A 200 -11.82 0.66 3.70
C GLN A 200 -12.68 -0.59 3.86
N VAL A 201 -13.39 -0.93 2.79
CA VAL A 201 -14.21 -2.14 2.70
C VAL A 201 -13.76 -2.91 1.48
N TYR A 202 -13.30 -4.15 1.67
CA TYR A 202 -13.05 -5.08 0.59
C TYR A 202 -14.06 -6.22 0.62
N GLU A 203 -14.53 -6.61 -0.55
CA GLU A 203 -15.28 -7.85 -0.78
C GLU A 203 -14.43 -8.78 -1.64
N TYR A 204 -14.23 -9.98 -1.13
CA TYR A 204 -13.51 -11.05 -1.79
C TYR A 204 -14.49 -12.11 -2.28
N THR A 205 -14.18 -12.73 -3.41
CA THR A 205 -14.91 -13.87 -3.95
C THR A 205 -13.92 -14.98 -4.25
N LEU A 206 -14.07 -16.15 -3.65
CA LEU A 206 -13.29 -17.33 -3.99
C LEU A 206 -13.76 -17.90 -5.33
N LYS A 207 -13.04 -17.56 -6.40
CA LYS A 207 -13.41 -17.96 -7.77
C LYS A 207 -12.98 -19.38 -8.12
N LYS A 208 -11.81 -19.80 -7.60
CA LYS A 208 -11.23 -21.11 -7.90
C LYS A 208 -10.33 -21.55 -6.74
N ARG A 209 -10.29 -22.87 -6.50
CA ARG A 209 -9.33 -23.52 -5.62
C ARG A 209 -8.74 -24.75 -6.31
N THR A 210 -7.43 -24.94 -6.20
CA THR A 210 -6.72 -26.12 -6.72
C THR A 210 -5.58 -26.41 -5.75
N GLY A 211 -5.80 -27.36 -4.83
CA GLY A 211 -4.89 -27.63 -3.72
C GLY A 211 -4.71 -26.38 -2.86
N SER A 212 -3.46 -25.97 -2.65
CA SER A 212 -3.10 -24.76 -1.91
C SER A 212 -3.37 -23.47 -2.65
N LYS A 213 -3.56 -23.51 -3.97
CA LYS A 213 -3.75 -22.31 -4.80
C LYS A 213 -5.22 -21.89 -4.87
N VAL A 214 -5.46 -20.61 -4.56
CA VAL A 214 -6.78 -19.99 -4.64
C VAL A 214 -6.74 -18.75 -5.54
N VAL A 215 -7.81 -18.53 -6.29
CA VAL A 215 -8.02 -17.34 -7.11
C VAL A 215 -9.14 -16.53 -6.48
N LEU A 216 -8.83 -15.30 -6.12
CA LEU A 216 -9.71 -14.39 -5.41
C LEU A 216 -10.05 -13.19 -6.29
N GLY A 217 -11.33 -13.02 -6.61
CA GLY A 217 -11.82 -11.74 -7.10
C GLY A 217 -11.87 -10.74 -5.96
N VAL A 218 -11.47 -9.51 -6.22
CA VAL A 218 -11.43 -8.41 -5.25
C VAL A 218 -12.24 -7.24 -5.76
N ARG A 219 -13.11 -6.70 -4.91
CA ARG A 219 -13.77 -5.41 -5.09
C ARG A 219 -13.67 -4.65 -3.78
N GLY A 220 -13.56 -3.34 -3.84
CA GLY A 220 -13.50 -2.57 -2.62
C GLY A 220 -13.81 -1.10 -2.83
N THR A 221 -14.04 -0.44 -1.72
CA THR A 221 -14.21 1.01 -1.64
C THR A 221 -13.43 1.54 -0.44
N GLN A 222 -12.93 2.74 -0.60
CA GLN A 222 -12.30 3.50 0.45
C GLN A 222 -12.97 4.87 0.48
N THR A 223 -13.45 5.28 1.63
CA THR A 223 -14.18 6.54 1.81
C THR A 223 -13.70 7.26 3.05
N ALA A 224 -13.68 8.58 3.01
CA ALA A 224 -13.49 9.40 4.19
C ALA A 224 -14.59 10.45 4.29
N GLY A 225 -15.01 10.71 5.52
CA GLY A 225 -15.92 11.82 5.84
C GLY A 225 -15.19 13.17 5.78
N GLN A 226 -15.97 14.24 5.89
CA GLN A 226 -15.42 15.59 6.03
C GLN A 226 -14.57 15.67 7.29
N GLN A 227 -13.34 16.12 7.15
CA GLN A 227 -12.38 16.27 8.25
C GLN A 227 -11.31 17.29 7.87
N THR A 228 -10.73 17.94 8.89
CA THR A 228 -9.54 18.76 8.73
C THR A 228 -8.32 17.86 8.83
N VAL A 229 -7.37 18.05 7.92
CA VAL A 229 -6.12 17.30 7.86
C VAL A 229 -4.97 18.23 8.22
N GLU A 230 -4.20 17.83 9.19
CA GLU A 230 -2.92 18.47 9.49
C GLU A 230 -1.84 17.83 8.62
N LEU A 231 -1.31 18.61 7.69
CA LEU A 231 -0.20 18.15 6.85
C LEU A 231 1.12 18.53 7.51
N PRO A 232 2.01 17.59 7.78
CA PRO A 232 3.38 17.91 8.16
C PRO A 232 4.04 18.66 6.98
N ASN A 233 4.80 19.73 7.28
CA ASN A 233 5.53 20.54 6.29
C ASN A 233 4.70 21.50 5.44
N VAL A 234 3.51 21.87 5.87
CA VAL A 234 2.74 22.97 5.25
C VAL A 234 3.01 24.25 6.02
N ALA A 235 3.02 25.39 5.31
CA ALA A 235 3.23 26.70 5.93
C ALA A 235 2.20 26.95 7.06
N PRO A 236 2.59 27.56 8.18
CA PRO A 236 1.67 27.91 9.26
C PRO A 236 0.45 28.66 8.74
N GLY A 237 -0.75 28.27 9.17
CA GLY A 237 -2.00 28.90 8.76
C GLY A 237 -2.64 28.32 7.48
N VAL A 238 -2.04 27.31 6.84
CA VAL A 238 -2.69 26.55 5.78
C VAL A 238 -3.44 25.36 6.38
N GLN A 239 -4.74 25.29 6.11
CA GLN A 239 -5.59 24.18 6.49
C GLN A 239 -6.07 23.42 5.27
N LEU A 240 -6.04 22.10 5.34
CA LEU A 240 -6.62 21.21 4.33
C LEU A 240 -7.86 20.54 4.93
N GLN A 241 -8.99 20.68 4.27
CA GLN A 241 -10.25 20.07 4.68
C GLN A 241 -10.73 19.10 3.60
N VAL A 242 -10.89 17.83 3.98
CA VAL A 242 -11.50 16.83 3.10
C VAL A 242 -12.97 17.19 2.90
N GLN A 243 -13.38 17.41 1.66
CA GLN A 243 -14.78 17.64 1.28
C GLN A 243 -15.44 16.33 0.82
N SER A 244 -14.72 15.57 0.02
CA SER A 244 -15.11 14.23 -0.41
C SER A 244 -13.87 13.38 -0.68
N TYR A 245 -13.96 12.11 -0.36
CA TYR A 245 -12.91 11.12 -0.62
C TYR A 245 -13.57 9.77 -0.91
N LYS A 246 -13.43 9.29 -2.13
CA LYS A 246 -13.94 7.98 -2.51
C LYS A 246 -13.01 7.35 -3.54
N THR A 247 -12.53 6.15 -3.25
CA THR A 247 -11.74 5.33 -4.16
C THR A 247 -12.40 3.96 -4.29
N THR A 248 -12.45 3.43 -5.49
CA THR A 248 -12.94 2.08 -5.80
C THR A 248 -11.80 1.19 -6.25
N PHE A 249 -11.86 -0.09 -5.91
CA PHE A 249 -10.87 -1.10 -6.25
C PHE A 249 -11.53 -2.26 -6.96
N ARG A 250 -10.84 -2.83 -7.93
CA ARG A 250 -11.28 -4.05 -8.62
C ARG A 250 -10.05 -4.82 -9.11
N GLY A 251 -10.09 -6.13 -8.91
CA GLY A 251 -8.97 -6.96 -9.35
C GLY A 251 -9.15 -8.44 -9.10
N GLU A 252 -8.05 -9.14 -9.27
CA GLU A 252 -7.94 -10.55 -9.01
C GLU A 252 -6.56 -10.87 -8.45
N ASN A 253 -6.49 -11.74 -7.46
CA ASN A 253 -5.26 -12.23 -6.88
C ASN A 253 -5.24 -13.76 -6.91
N THR A 254 -4.11 -14.32 -7.28
CA THR A 254 -3.80 -15.73 -7.06
C THR A 254 -2.92 -15.84 -5.83
N VAL A 255 -3.41 -16.55 -4.83
CA VAL A 255 -2.67 -16.83 -3.59
C VAL A 255 -2.36 -18.32 -3.53
N ASP A 256 -1.12 -18.64 -3.21
CA ASP A 256 -0.76 -19.99 -2.79
C ASP A 256 -0.67 -19.96 -1.26
N LEU A 257 -1.49 -20.74 -0.58
CA LEU A 257 -1.56 -20.78 0.89
C LEU A 257 -0.25 -21.26 1.54
N THR A 258 0.65 -21.85 0.74
CA THR A 258 2.02 -22.21 1.17
C THR A 258 3.06 -21.15 0.82
N SER A 259 2.62 -19.98 0.34
CA SER A 259 3.45 -18.80 0.02
C SER A 259 3.18 -17.66 1.01
N LEU A 260 4.01 -16.61 0.93
CA LEU A 260 3.99 -15.49 1.87
C LEU A 260 3.18 -14.30 1.37
N LEU A 261 3.17 -14.09 0.05
CA LEU A 261 2.45 -13.03 -0.64
C LEU A 261 1.65 -13.61 -1.81
N PRO A 262 0.69 -12.88 -2.38
CA PRO A 262 0.07 -13.28 -3.62
C PRO A 262 1.12 -13.63 -4.68
N VAL A 263 1.01 -14.80 -5.30
CA VAL A 263 1.95 -15.25 -6.32
C VAL A 263 1.73 -14.54 -7.66
N ALA A 264 0.51 -14.08 -7.91
CA ALA A 264 0.16 -13.21 -9.02
C ALA A 264 -1.06 -12.38 -8.66
N GLY A 265 -1.18 -11.19 -9.26
CA GLY A 265 -2.35 -10.36 -9.05
C GLY A 265 -2.37 -9.14 -9.93
N GLU A 266 -3.57 -8.62 -10.16
CA GLU A 266 -3.80 -7.36 -10.83
C GLU A 266 -4.95 -6.65 -10.13
N VAL A 267 -4.68 -5.43 -9.65
CA VAL A 267 -5.67 -4.58 -8.99
C VAL A 267 -5.63 -3.19 -9.62
N ARG A 268 -6.80 -2.69 -9.98
CA ARG A 268 -7.00 -1.31 -10.44
C ARG A 268 -7.84 -0.56 -9.45
N SER A 269 -7.46 0.68 -9.21
CA SER A 269 -8.25 1.61 -8.42
C SER A 269 -8.49 2.90 -9.17
N SER A 270 -9.62 3.53 -8.88
CA SER A 270 -10.00 4.84 -9.38
C SER A 270 -10.69 5.60 -8.26
N GLY A 271 -10.27 6.84 -8.01
CA GLY A 271 -10.78 7.62 -6.90
C GLY A 271 -10.91 9.10 -7.22
N ASP A 272 -11.99 9.69 -6.71
CA ASP A 272 -12.27 11.11 -6.75
C ASP A 272 -12.14 11.69 -5.34
N GLN A 273 -11.42 12.81 -5.26
CA GLN A 273 -11.12 13.48 -4.00
C GLN A 273 -11.33 14.98 -4.19
N ALA A 274 -11.92 15.63 -3.22
CA ALA A 274 -12.04 17.07 -3.18
C ALA A 274 -11.60 17.61 -1.82
N PHE A 275 -10.74 18.61 -1.86
CA PHE A 275 -10.17 19.27 -0.69
C PHE A 275 -10.44 20.77 -0.75
N ARG A 276 -10.82 21.36 0.37
CA ARG A 276 -10.78 22.79 0.55
C ARG A 276 -9.44 23.16 1.18
N ILE A 277 -8.72 24.04 0.52
CA ILE A 277 -7.47 24.61 1.01
C ILE A 277 -7.79 26.00 1.51
N GLN A 278 -7.41 26.32 2.74
CA GLN A 278 -7.55 27.65 3.33
C GLN A 278 -6.18 28.14 3.76
N SER A 279 -5.83 29.38 3.37
CA SER A 279 -4.60 30.05 3.74
C SER A 279 -4.93 31.49 4.09
N GLY A 280 -4.98 31.84 5.37
CA GLY A 280 -5.48 33.11 5.84
C GLY A 280 -6.92 33.37 5.40
N SER A 281 -7.17 34.51 4.71
CA SER A 281 -8.48 34.87 4.13
C SER A 281 -8.77 34.19 2.80
N ASN A 282 -7.79 33.56 2.17
CA ASN A 282 -7.95 32.92 0.86
C ASN A 282 -8.39 31.47 1.03
N SER A 283 -9.38 31.06 0.25
CA SER A 283 -9.80 29.66 0.20
C SER A 283 -10.08 29.23 -1.24
N GLY A 284 -9.85 27.95 -1.51
CA GLY A 284 -10.14 27.37 -2.82
C GLY A 284 -10.34 25.87 -2.72
N THR A 285 -10.88 25.28 -3.76
CA THR A 285 -11.11 23.83 -3.86
C THR A 285 -10.10 23.22 -4.82
N LEU A 286 -9.45 22.15 -4.36
CA LEU A 286 -8.64 21.26 -5.16
C LEU A 286 -9.43 19.96 -5.37
N LYS A 287 -9.68 19.62 -6.62
CA LYS A 287 -10.26 18.32 -6.99
C LYS A 287 -9.19 17.46 -7.62
N GLN A 288 -9.17 16.18 -7.27
CA GLN A 288 -8.22 15.20 -7.81
C GLN A 288 -8.97 13.95 -8.26
N HIS A 289 -8.60 13.46 -9.43
CA HIS A 289 -8.93 12.13 -9.89
C HIS A 289 -7.64 11.31 -9.96
N LEU A 290 -7.58 10.22 -9.20
CA LEU A 290 -6.43 9.33 -9.11
C LEU A 290 -6.79 7.96 -9.69
N THR A 291 -5.93 7.44 -10.58
CA THR A 291 -6.01 6.03 -11.01
C THR A 291 -4.71 5.33 -10.66
N VAL A 292 -4.82 4.10 -10.16
CA VAL A 292 -3.66 3.24 -9.86
C VAL A 292 -3.89 1.86 -10.46
N HIS A 293 -2.85 1.30 -11.05
CA HIS A 293 -2.82 -0.05 -11.55
C HIS A 293 -1.61 -0.77 -10.97
N LEU A 294 -1.86 -1.78 -10.15
CA LEU A 294 -0.88 -2.64 -9.51
C LEU A 294 -0.90 -4.01 -10.18
N VAL A 295 0.27 -4.50 -10.57
CA VAL A 295 0.46 -5.85 -11.09
C VAL A 295 1.54 -6.55 -10.26
N VAL A 296 1.20 -7.73 -9.75
CA VAL A 296 2.13 -8.63 -9.03
C VAL A 296 2.39 -9.84 -9.89
N LYS A 297 3.66 -10.24 -10.01
CA LYS A 297 4.10 -11.44 -10.75
C LYS A 297 5.26 -12.13 -10.03
N PRO A 298 5.47 -13.43 -10.21
CA PRO A 298 6.73 -14.05 -9.82
C PRO A 298 7.89 -13.31 -10.47
N ALA A 299 8.98 -13.10 -9.75
CA ALA A 299 10.21 -12.58 -10.30
C ALA A 299 11.20 -13.75 -10.51
N THR A 300 11.66 -13.90 -11.74
CA THR A 300 12.82 -14.75 -12.02
C THR A 300 14.07 -14.09 -11.47
N GLY A 301 14.97 -14.88 -10.88
CA GLY A 301 16.25 -14.45 -10.32
C GLY A 301 17.19 -13.80 -11.33
#